data_50e5bd7a166e565f55c0cdbbbbc01870
#
_entry.id   50e5bd7a166e565f55c0cdbbbbc01870
#
_cell.length_a   1.000
_cell.length_b   1.000
_cell.length_c   1.000
_cell.angle_alpha   90.00
_cell.angle_beta   90.00
_cell.angle_gamma   90.00
#
_symmetry.space_group_name_H-M   'P 1'
#
loop_
_entity.id
_entity.type
_entity.pdbx_description
1 polymer ?
#
loop_
_entity_poly.entity_id
_entity_poly.type
_entity_poly.pdbx_seq_one_letter_code
_entity_poly.pdbx_strand_id
1 'polypeptide(L)'
;HGFRYVKISNLYEAPNPASVKAYLIHTDFELNSGFECSDTDLNRIHDMVFYTLQCLGLGGYLVDCPQIERLGYGGDGNASTVTAQTMFNLAPLYSNWLDAWSDVIREDGSMPHTAPNPYSAGGGPYWCGFIISASWHTYQNYGDISVLEKYYPVMQKWLGYVEKYSVDGLLKRWP
;
A
#
# COMPACT_ATOMS: atom_id res chain seq x y z
N HIS A 1 -9.22 -9.58 -9.03
CA HIS A 1 -10.46 -9.47 -8.27
C HIS A 1 -10.49 -10.51 -7.15
N GLY A 2 -10.81 -10.07 -5.92
CA GLY A 2 -11.16 -10.98 -4.83
C GLY A 2 -12.58 -11.52 -5.01
N PHE A 3 -12.78 -12.82 -4.79
CA PHE A 3 -14.10 -13.45 -4.89
C PHE A 3 -14.17 -14.71 -4.02
N ARG A 4 -15.37 -15.08 -3.62
CA ARG A 4 -15.67 -16.34 -2.92
C ARG A 4 -16.33 -17.36 -3.82
N TYR A 5 -17.14 -16.88 -4.76
CA TYR A 5 -17.98 -17.72 -5.61
C TYR A 5 -17.78 -17.33 -7.06
N VAL A 6 -17.79 -18.32 -7.92
CA VAL A 6 -17.80 -18.14 -9.38
C VAL A 6 -19.05 -18.78 -9.93
N LYS A 7 -19.86 -18.00 -10.64
CA LYS A 7 -21.01 -18.50 -11.38
C LYS A 7 -20.63 -18.60 -12.87
N ILE A 8 -20.74 -19.79 -13.41
CA ILE A 8 -20.54 -20.03 -14.85
C ILE A 8 -21.92 -20.26 -15.46
N SER A 9 -22.23 -19.56 -16.56
CA SER A 9 -23.51 -19.66 -17.26
C SER A 9 -23.28 -19.78 -18.77
N ASN A 10 -24.34 -20.14 -19.49
CA ASN A 10 -24.35 -20.33 -20.96
C ASN A 10 -23.46 -21.48 -21.44
N LEU A 11 -23.32 -22.52 -20.61
CA LEU A 11 -22.71 -23.78 -21.02
C LEU A 11 -23.78 -24.79 -21.42
N TYR A 12 -23.53 -25.65 -22.40
CA TYR A 12 -24.40 -26.74 -22.76
C TYR A 12 -24.44 -27.85 -21.69
N GLU A 13 -23.32 -28.06 -21.02
CA GLU A 13 -23.14 -29.02 -19.92
C GLU A 13 -22.40 -28.40 -18.77
N ALA A 14 -22.67 -28.88 -17.54
CA ALA A 14 -21.92 -28.46 -16.36
C ALA A 14 -20.44 -28.86 -16.50
N PRO A 15 -19.48 -27.97 -16.25
CA PRO A 15 -18.08 -28.33 -16.32
C PRO A 15 -17.68 -29.31 -15.22
N ASN A 16 -16.75 -30.21 -15.52
CA ASN A 16 -16.14 -31.02 -14.48
C ASN A 16 -15.41 -30.08 -13.50
N PRO A 17 -15.70 -30.14 -12.19
CA PRO A 17 -14.98 -29.34 -11.17
C PRO A 17 -13.47 -29.41 -11.27
N ALA A 18 -12.91 -30.58 -11.65
CA ALA A 18 -11.47 -30.77 -11.84
C ALA A 18 -10.87 -29.96 -13.01
N SER A 19 -11.68 -29.48 -13.94
CA SER A 19 -11.23 -28.62 -15.04
C SER A 19 -11.26 -27.13 -14.70
N VAL A 20 -11.80 -26.75 -13.53
CA VAL A 20 -11.85 -25.36 -13.07
C VAL A 20 -10.66 -25.13 -12.14
N LYS A 21 -9.83 -24.15 -12.46
CA LYS A 21 -8.64 -23.78 -11.65
C LYS A 21 -8.73 -22.32 -11.24
N ALA A 22 -8.39 -22.04 -9.99
CA ALA A 22 -8.19 -20.70 -9.49
C ALA A 22 -6.68 -20.44 -9.33
N TYR A 23 -6.25 -19.24 -9.64
CA TYR A 23 -4.87 -18.79 -9.46
C TYR A 23 -4.85 -17.57 -8.56
N LEU A 24 -4.00 -17.59 -7.54
CA LEU A 24 -3.64 -16.39 -6.79
C LEU A 24 -2.55 -15.65 -7.58
N ILE A 25 -2.86 -14.42 -7.96
CA ILE A 25 -1.93 -13.54 -8.67
C ILE A 25 -1.53 -12.42 -7.71
N HIS A 26 -0.25 -12.34 -7.42
CA HIS A 26 0.32 -11.31 -6.56
C HIS A 26 1.75 -11.00 -7.00
N THR A 27 2.31 -9.89 -6.51
CA THR A 27 3.75 -9.62 -6.63
C THR A 27 4.54 -10.72 -5.91
N ASP A 28 5.63 -11.17 -6.49
CA ASP A 28 6.52 -12.16 -5.87
C ASP A 28 7.25 -11.51 -4.69
N PHE A 29 6.77 -11.79 -3.49
CA PHE A 29 7.32 -11.26 -2.26
C PHE A 29 8.28 -12.26 -1.64
N GLU A 30 9.53 -11.86 -1.47
CA GLU A 30 10.50 -12.58 -0.66
C GLU A 30 10.13 -12.47 0.82
N LEU A 31 10.17 -13.59 1.55
CA LEU A 31 9.93 -13.61 2.99
C LEU A 31 11.09 -12.95 3.74
N ASN A 32 10.78 -12.05 4.66
CA ASN A 32 11.76 -11.39 5.52
C ASN A 32 11.73 -11.91 6.96
N SER A 33 10.60 -12.45 7.39
CA SER A 33 10.43 -12.99 8.74
C SER A 33 9.46 -14.15 8.78
N GLY A 34 9.42 -14.85 9.91
CA GLY A 34 8.45 -15.90 10.21
C GLY A 34 7.99 -15.79 11.65
N PHE A 35 6.81 -16.31 11.94
CA PHE A 35 6.26 -16.37 13.28
C PHE A 35 5.62 -17.72 13.54
N GLU A 36 5.96 -18.30 14.68
CA GLU A 36 5.34 -19.52 15.19
C GLU A 36 5.35 -19.48 16.73
N CYS A 37 4.26 -19.86 17.35
CA CYS A 37 4.16 -19.97 18.80
C CYS A 37 3.23 -21.13 19.20
N SER A 38 3.15 -21.43 20.51
CA SER A 38 2.30 -22.50 21.04
C SER A 38 0.80 -22.19 20.99
N ASP A 39 0.42 -20.94 20.78
CA ASP A 39 -0.97 -20.51 20.63
C ASP A 39 -1.41 -20.59 19.16
N THR A 40 -2.34 -21.53 18.90
CA THR A 40 -2.82 -21.80 17.53
C THR A 40 -3.62 -20.62 16.94
N ASP A 41 -4.29 -19.82 17.76
CA ASP A 41 -5.07 -18.68 17.26
C ASP A 41 -4.16 -17.54 16.84
N LEU A 42 -3.05 -17.31 17.55
CA LEU A 42 -2.04 -16.33 17.12
C LEU A 42 -1.38 -16.74 15.80
N ASN A 43 -1.04 -18.03 15.65
CA ASN A 43 -0.52 -18.52 14.37
C ASN A 43 -1.51 -18.32 13.22
N ARG A 44 -2.80 -18.59 13.44
CA ARG A 44 -3.85 -18.36 12.43
C ARG A 44 -4.05 -16.86 12.11
N ILE A 45 -3.92 -15.98 13.09
CA ILE A 45 -3.96 -14.52 12.87
C ILE A 45 -2.79 -14.10 12.00
N HIS A 46 -1.58 -14.58 12.28
CA HIS A 46 -0.39 -14.33 11.46
C HIS A 46 -0.63 -14.77 10.00
N ASP A 47 -1.13 -15.99 9.79
CA ASP A 47 -1.39 -16.53 8.45
C ASP A 47 -2.47 -15.72 7.69
N MET A 48 -3.49 -15.23 8.39
CA MET A 48 -4.50 -14.34 7.78
C MET A 48 -3.91 -13.01 7.34
N VAL A 49 -3.04 -12.40 8.16
CA VAL A 49 -2.37 -11.15 7.81
C VAL A 49 -1.43 -11.37 6.62
N PHE A 50 -0.65 -12.43 6.66
CA PHE A 50 0.25 -12.84 5.59
C PHE A 50 -0.49 -12.98 4.25
N TYR A 51 -1.56 -13.79 4.24
CA TYR A 51 -2.37 -14.01 3.04
C TYR A 51 -3.06 -12.73 2.55
N THR A 52 -3.50 -11.88 3.47
CA THR A 52 -4.10 -10.59 3.14
C THR A 52 -3.11 -9.70 2.40
N LEU A 53 -1.89 -9.56 2.90
CA LEU A 53 -0.84 -8.78 2.25
C LEU A 53 -0.49 -9.30 0.85
N GLN A 54 -0.44 -10.63 0.67
CA GLN A 54 -0.27 -11.22 -0.67
C GLN A 54 -1.42 -10.83 -1.61
N CYS A 55 -2.66 -10.89 -1.14
CA CYS A 55 -3.83 -10.51 -1.94
C CYS A 55 -3.85 -9.01 -2.32
N LEU A 56 -3.23 -8.15 -1.50
CA LEU A 56 -3.17 -6.70 -1.73
C LEU A 56 -1.99 -6.29 -2.61
N GLY A 57 -0.95 -7.12 -2.72
CA GLY A 57 0.28 -6.81 -3.43
C GLY A 57 0.22 -7.11 -4.92
N LEU A 58 -0.21 -6.14 -5.72
CA LEU A 58 -0.26 -6.27 -7.18
C LEU A 58 0.05 -4.92 -7.86
N GLY A 59 0.87 -4.96 -8.91
CA GLY A 59 1.16 -3.79 -9.71
C GLY A 59 2.21 -2.85 -9.13
N GLY A 60 3.02 -3.29 -8.15
CA GLY A 60 4.13 -2.51 -7.59
C GLY A 60 3.73 -1.59 -6.44
N TYR A 61 2.57 -1.80 -5.82
CA TYR A 61 2.09 -1.14 -4.60
C TYR A 61 1.13 -2.06 -3.85
N LEU A 62 0.76 -1.69 -2.64
CA LEU A 62 -0.31 -2.36 -1.90
C LEU A 62 -1.63 -1.62 -2.16
N VAL A 63 -2.65 -2.36 -2.56
CA VAL A 63 -3.99 -1.80 -2.75
C VAL A 63 -4.78 -1.82 -1.44
N ASP A 64 -5.78 -0.95 -1.32
CA ASP A 64 -6.70 -0.90 -0.20
C ASP A 64 -7.58 -2.15 -0.09
N CYS A 65 -8.15 -2.57 -1.22
CA CYS A 65 -9.00 -3.76 -1.29
C CYS A 65 -8.91 -4.43 -2.68
N PRO A 66 -8.87 -5.79 -2.74
CA PRO A 66 -8.68 -6.49 -4.01
C PRO A 66 -9.96 -6.62 -4.85
N GLN A 67 -11.12 -6.27 -4.31
CA GLN A 67 -12.40 -6.50 -4.98
C GLN A 67 -13.07 -5.25 -5.56
N ILE A 68 -12.89 -4.06 -4.99
CA ILE A 68 -13.62 -2.85 -5.40
C ILE A 68 -12.65 -1.80 -5.97
N GLU A 69 -11.98 -1.02 -5.16
CA GLU A 69 -11.23 0.16 -5.58
C GLU A 69 -9.87 -0.21 -6.19
N ARG A 70 -9.09 -1.03 -5.52
CA ARG A 70 -7.76 -1.52 -5.98
C ARG A 70 -6.77 -0.40 -6.27
N LEU A 71 -6.74 0.58 -5.38
CA LEU A 71 -5.90 1.76 -5.49
C LEU A 71 -4.85 1.80 -4.36
N GLY A 72 -3.73 2.44 -4.65
CA GLY A 72 -2.65 2.63 -3.68
C GLY A 72 -2.92 3.80 -2.73
N TYR A 73 -3.88 3.64 -1.82
CA TYR A 73 -4.21 4.66 -0.83
C TYR A 73 -3.09 4.84 0.20
N GLY A 74 -2.67 6.08 0.42
CA GLY A 74 -1.62 6.39 1.40
C GLY A 74 -2.00 6.11 2.84
N GLY A 75 -3.29 6.24 3.20
CA GLY A 75 -3.79 5.91 4.54
C GLY A 75 -3.66 4.43 4.85
N ASP A 76 -4.05 3.57 3.91
CA ASP A 76 -3.90 2.12 4.00
C ASP A 76 -2.42 1.71 3.99
N GLY A 77 -1.63 2.38 3.15
CA GLY A 77 -0.18 2.25 3.15
C GLY A 77 0.42 2.57 4.52
N ASN A 78 0.06 3.68 5.14
CA ASN A 78 0.53 4.05 6.48
C ASN A 78 0.18 2.99 7.53
N ALA A 79 -1.05 2.48 7.50
CA ALA A 79 -1.51 1.47 8.46
C ALA A 79 -0.80 0.11 8.29
N SER A 80 -0.39 -0.25 7.08
CA SER A 80 0.17 -1.56 6.76
C SER A 80 1.69 -1.59 6.63
N THR A 81 2.36 -0.46 6.42
CA THR A 81 3.80 -0.38 6.08
C THR A 81 4.69 -1.16 7.03
N VAL A 82 4.52 -0.98 8.35
CA VAL A 82 5.39 -1.64 9.35
C VAL A 82 5.21 -3.16 9.28
N THR A 83 3.97 -3.62 9.27
CA THR A 83 3.65 -5.06 9.20
C THR A 83 4.14 -5.68 7.88
N ALA A 84 3.87 -5.01 6.77
CA ALA A 84 4.23 -5.50 5.45
C ALA A 84 5.76 -5.64 5.29
N GLN A 85 6.53 -4.63 5.67
CA GLN A 85 7.99 -4.65 5.58
C GLN A 85 8.65 -5.56 6.64
N THR A 86 7.95 -5.88 7.72
CA THR A 86 8.43 -6.88 8.69
C THR A 86 8.28 -8.29 8.14
N MET A 87 7.16 -8.57 7.47
CA MET A 87 6.86 -9.90 6.93
C MET A 87 7.62 -10.21 5.64
N PHE A 88 7.77 -9.22 4.77
CA PHE A 88 8.33 -9.38 3.43
C PHE A 88 9.45 -8.40 3.14
N ASN A 89 10.39 -8.80 2.28
CA ASN A 89 11.35 -7.88 1.69
C ASN A 89 10.68 -7.05 0.60
N LEU A 90 10.22 -5.86 0.97
CA LEU A 90 9.45 -4.97 0.10
C LEU A 90 10.22 -3.73 -0.35
N ALA A 91 11.53 -3.68 -0.19
CA ALA A 91 12.33 -2.54 -0.61
C ALA A 91 12.07 -2.13 -2.08
N PRO A 92 12.04 -3.06 -3.07
CA PRO A 92 11.74 -2.71 -4.45
C PRO A 92 10.30 -2.20 -4.66
N LEU A 93 9.32 -2.80 -3.95
CA LEU A 93 7.92 -2.36 -4.03
C LEU A 93 7.77 -0.94 -3.48
N TYR A 94 8.33 -0.65 -2.31
CA TYR A 94 8.24 0.68 -1.71
C TYR A 94 9.01 1.72 -2.52
N SER A 95 10.16 1.39 -3.11
CA SER A 95 10.86 2.30 -4.02
C SER A 95 9.97 2.68 -5.21
N ASN A 96 9.33 1.70 -5.86
CA ASN A 96 8.40 1.95 -6.96
C ASN A 96 7.16 2.76 -6.51
N TRP A 97 6.60 2.43 -5.36
CA TRP A 97 5.42 3.13 -4.85
C TRP A 97 5.71 4.57 -4.44
N LEU A 98 6.88 4.83 -3.84
CA LEU A 98 7.34 6.18 -3.51
C LEU A 98 7.63 7.01 -4.76
N ASP A 99 8.12 6.40 -5.85
CA ASP A 99 8.22 7.07 -7.14
C ASP A 99 6.85 7.53 -7.64
N ALA A 100 5.84 6.66 -7.59
CA ALA A 100 4.48 7.03 -7.96
C ALA A 100 3.92 8.17 -7.09
N TRP A 101 4.24 8.21 -5.78
CA TRP A 101 3.88 9.32 -4.90
C TRP A 101 4.63 10.61 -5.25
N SER A 102 5.88 10.52 -5.67
CA SER A 102 6.66 11.65 -6.15
C SER A 102 6.10 12.24 -7.45
N ASP A 103 5.56 11.39 -8.32
CA ASP A 103 5.00 11.81 -9.61
C ASP A 103 3.66 12.55 -9.50
N VAL A 104 2.90 12.31 -8.42
CA VAL A 104 1.55 12.89 -8.26
C VAL A 104 1.52 14.19 -7.46
N ILE A 105 2.66 14.66 -6.92
CA ILE A 105 2.70 15.95 -6.21
C ILE A 105 2.48 17.12 -7.17
N ARG A 106 1.54 18.00 -6.84
CA ARG A 106 1.20 19.16 -7.67
C ARG A 106 2.17 20.32 -7.43
N GLU A 107 2.11 21.34 -8.28
CA GLU A 107 2.98 22.52 -8.16
C GLU A 107 2.84 23.23 -6.82
N ASP A 108 1.65 23.31 -6.27
CA ASP A 108 1.35 23.94 -4.98
C ASP A 108 1.77 23.11 -3.76
N GLY A 109 2.20 21.86 -3.97
CA GLY A 109 2.58 20.89 -2.95
C GLY A 109 1.45 19.95 -2.50
N SER A 110 0.23 20.13 -3.01
CA SER A 110 -0.87 19.21 -2.70
C SER A 110 -0.66 17.84 -3.34
N MET A 111 -1.24 16.82 -2.74
CA MET A 111 -1.22 15.44 -3.23
C MET A 111 -2.63 14.83 -3.24
N PRO A 112 -2.89 13.84 -4.09
CA PRO A 112 -4.12 13.05 -4.05
C PRO A 112 -4.11 12.04 -2.89
N HIS A 113 -5.22 11.30 -2.73
CA HIS A 113 -5.32 10.22 -1.74
C HIS A 113 -4.51 8.98 -2.11
N THR A 114 -4.24 8.79 -3.40
CA THR A 114 -3.66 7.57 -3.96
C THR A 114 -2.49 7.87 -4.88
N ALA A 115 -1.57 6.93 -4.97
CA ALA A 115 -0.57 6.88 -6.03
C ALA A 115 -0.35 5.41 -6.46
N PRO A 116 -0.37 5.11 -7.75
CA PRO A 116 -0.76 5.99 -8.87
C PRO A 116 -2.16 6.59 -8.69
N ASN A 117 -2.41 7.75 -9.28
CA ASN A 117 -3.69 8.44 -9.14
C ASN A 117 -4.46 8.49 -10.46
N PRO A 118 -5.49 7.64 -10.65
CA PRO A 118 -6.37 7.72 -11.82
C PRO A 118 -7.43 8.85 -11.71
N TYR A 119 -7.55 9.47 -10.53
CA TYR A 119 -8.52 10.51 -10.23
C TYR A 119 -7.80 11.75 -9.67
N SER A 120 -8.38 12.92 -9.82
CA SER A 120 -7.78 14.19 -9.38
C SER A 120 -8.17 14.62 -7.97
N ALA A 121 -8.80 13.78 -7.18
CA ALA A 121 -9.22 14.12 -5.81
C ALA A 121 -8.03 14.47 -4.90
N GLY A 122 -8.23 15.45 -4.02
CA GLY A 122 -7.22 15.84 -3.02
C GLY A 122 -7.16 14.88 -1.84
N GLY A 123 -5.97 14.75 -1.26
CA GLY A 123 -5.71 13.88 -0.12
C GLY A 123 -5.55 14.64 1.19
N GLY A 124 -5.90 14.01 2.30
CA GLY A 124 -5.70 14.54 3.64
C GLY A 124 -4.29 14.29 4.19
N PRO A 125 -3.94 14.90 5.33
CA PRO A 125 -2.60 14.84 5.89
C PRO A 125 -2.09 13.43 6.15
N TYR A 126 -2.96 12.54 6.65
CA TYR A 126 -2.59 11.17 6.95
C TYR A 126 -2.29 10.36 5.69
N TRP A 127 -3.11 10.51 4.64
CA TRP A 127 -2.89 9.83 3.36
C TRP A 127 -1.62 10.31 2.66
N CYS A 128 -1.46 11.61 2.52
CA CYS A 128 -0.31 12.19 1.81
C CYS A 128 0.98 12.16 2.64
N GLY A 129 0.89 12.08 3.96
CA GLY A 129 2.03 11.85 4.86
C GLY A 129 2.73 10.51 4.64
N PHE A 130 2.12 9.60 3.87
CA PHE A 130 2.71 8.33 3.47
C PHE A 130 4.10 8.47 2.84
N ILE A 131 4.32 9.51 2.02
CA ILE A 131 5.66 9.75 1.41
C ILE A 131 6.74 9.92 2.49
N ILE A 132 6.41 10.45 3.66
CA ILE A 132 7.36 10.63 4.77
C ILE A 132 7.50 9.34 5.56
N SER A 133 6.39 8.79 6.05
CA SER A 133 6.38 7.62 6.93
C SER A 133 6.91 6.37 6.23
N ALA A 134 6.49 6.12 4.99
CA ALA A 134 6.96 4.97 4.22
C ALA A 134 8.45 5.07 3.90
N SER A 135 8.94 6.25 3.50
CA SER A 135 10.38 6.45 3.27
C SER A 135 11.18 6.22 4.54
N TRP A 136 10.70 6.73 5.69
CA TRP A 136 11.36 6.53 6.97
C TRP A 136 11.39 5.06 7.39
N HIS A 137 10.28 4.35 7.31
CA HIS A 137 10.22 2.92 7.65
C HIS A 137 11.06 2.07 6.70
N THR A 138 11.10 2.42 5.41
CA THR A 138 11.96 1.73 4.44
C THR A 138 13.44 1.91 4.79
N TYR A 139 13.84 3.13 5.13
CA TYR A 139 15.20 3.37 5.63
C TYR A 139 15.49 2.59 6.91
N GLN A 140 14.58 2.59 7.89
CA GLN A 140 14.78 1.85 9.14
C GLN A 140 14.93 0.34 8.94
N ASN A 141 14.17 -0.24 8.00
CA ASN A 141 14.19 -1.68 7.76
C ASN A 141 15.38 -2.14 6.91
N TYR A 142 15.81 -1.32 5.95
CA TYR A 142 16.82 -1.75 4.97
C TYR A 142 18.15 -0.97 5.06
N GLY A 143 18.21 0.09 5.84
CA GLY A 143 19.43 0.90 6.03
C GLY A 143 19.84 1.74 4.82
N ASP A 144 19.04 1.78 3.76
CA ASP A 144 19.32 2.52 2.55
C ASP A 144 18.93 4.00 2.69
N ILE A 145 19.92 4.85 2.95
CA ILE A 145 19.74 6.31 3.10
C ILE A 145 19.29 6.97 1.79
N SER A 146 19.56 6.36 0.63
CA SER A 146 19.22 6.93 -0.67
C SER A 146 17.72 7.14 -0.85
N VAL A 147 16.91 6.34 -0.19
CA VAL A 147 15.45 6.51 -0.15
C VAL A 147 15.05 7.85 0.48
N LEU A 148 15.68 8.23 1.58
CA LEU A 148 15.42 9.52 2.22
C LEU A 148 15.93 10.68 1.37
N GLU A 149 17.15 10.58 0.85
CA GLU A 149 17.75 11.61 0.01
C GLU A 149 16.91 11.87 -1.25
N LYS A 150 16.46 10.81 -1.92
CA LYS A 150 15.67 10.88 -3.16
C LYS A 150 14.33 11.60 -2.95
N TYR A 151 13.60 11.28 -1.88
CA TYR A 151 12.25 11.80 -1.66
C TYR A 151 12.18 13.01 -0.72
N TYR A 152 13.29 13.42 -0.12
CA TYR A 152 13.32 14.58 0.78
C TYR A 152 12.78 15.88 0.16
N PRO A 153 13.08 16.23 -1.10
CA PRO A 153 12.49 17.41 -1.72
C PRO A 153 10.96 17.35 -1.83
N VAL A 154 10.40 16.16 -2.09
CA VAL A 154 8.95 15.94 -2.16
C VAL A 154 8.32 16.07 -0.77
N MET A 155 8.96 15.51 0.25
CA MET A 155 8.54 15.65 1.66
C MET A 155 8.50 17.11 2.08
N GLN A 156 9.54 17.90 1.78
CA GLN A 156 9.60 19.32 2.08
C GLN A 156 8.48 20.10 1.38
N LYS A 157 8.24 19.79 0.11
CA LYS A 157 7.18 20.43 -0.69
C LYS A 157 5.80 20.15 -0.11
N TRP A 158 5.54 18.91 0.30
CA TRP A 158 4.32 18.51 0.97
C TRP A 158 4.16 19.21 2.34
N LEU A 159 5.19 19.21 3.17
CA LEU A 159 5.16 19.91 4.47
C LEU A 159 4.92 21.40 4.31
N GLY A 160 5.51 22.05 3.31
CA GLY A 160 5.23 23.46 2.98
C GLY A 160 3.77 23.70 2.57
N TYR A 161 3.12 22.72 1.93
CA TYR A 161 1.68 22.78 1.68
C TYR A 161 0.86 22.68 2.97
N VAL A 162 1.19 21.73 3.84
CA VAL A 162 0.54 21.53 5.15
C VAL A 162 0.66 22.79 6.01
N GLU A 163 1.82 23.44 6.00
CA GLU A 163 2.08 24.65 6.79
C GLU A 163 1.15 25.81 6.41
N LYS A 164 0.79 25.97 5.13
CA LYS A 164 -0.16 27.01 4.67
C LYS A 164 -1.53 26.91 5.33
N TYR A 165 -1.93 25.73 5.78
CA TYR A 165 -3.22 25.46 6.44
C TYR A 165 -3.11 25.26 7.94
N SER A 166 -1.89 25.41 8.49
CA SER A 166 -1.64 25.35 9.92
C SER A 166 -1.79 26.70 10.57
N VAL A 167 -2.49 26.75 11.71
CA VAL A 167 -2.63 27.94 12.55
C VAL A 167 -2.15 27.57 13.94
N ASP A 168 -1.14 28.27 14.44
CA ASP A 168 -0.51 27.98 15.73
C ASP A 168 -0.02 26.51 15.85
N GLY A 169 0.53 25.96 14.76
CA GLY A 169 1.00 24.59 14.69
C GLY A 169 -0.10 23.51 14.62
N LEU A 170 -1.36 23.90 14.42
CA LEU A 170 -2.51 22.99 14.37
C LEU A 170 -3.22 23.10 13.01
N LEU A 171 -3.55 21.94 12.44
CA LEU A 171 -4.43 21.83 11.29
C LEU A 171 -5.90 21.87 11.74
N LYS A 172 -6.52 23.05 11.70
CA LYS A 172 -7.92 23.22 12.10
C LYS A 172 -8.89 23.08 10.92
N ARG A 173 -8.41 23.26 9.70
CA ARG A 173 -9.15 23.11 8.46
C ARG A 173 -8.24 22.51 7.40
N TRP A 174 -8.81 21.64 6.56
CA TRP A 174 -8.16 21.10 5.38
C TRP A 174 -8.94 21.56 4.14
N PRO A 175 -8.27 21.97 3.02
CA PRO A 175 -8.91 22.44 1.81
C PRO A 175 -9.71 21.36 1.08
#